data_73bf8898d9ae5764be1fdc423c2c3ee6
#
_entry.id   73bf8898d9ae5764be1fdc423c2c3ee6
#
_cell.length_a   1.000
_cell.length_b   1.000
_cell.length_c   1.000
_cell.angle_alpha   90.00
_cell.angle_beta   90.00
_cell.angle_gamma   90.00
#
_symmetry.space_group_name_H-M   'P 1'
#
loop_
_entity.id
_entity.type
_entity.pdbx_description
1 polymer ?
#
loop_
_entity_poly.entity_id
_entity_poly.type
_entity_poly.pdbx_seq_one_letter_code
_entity_poly.pdbx_strand_id
1 'polypeptide(L)'
;MQSGKKPHWRFKLENKTIEWNDLIKGKVSFESKNLSDPVLIREDETLLYHLPSVIDDIEEGVSEIIRGEDHISNTAFHIQIFEALNSTIPTFGHHPFLTDENGKGFGKRLGSLSIEKLRDTGFESLTILNYLLSVGTSSNI
;
A
#
# COMPACT_ATOMS: atom_id res chain seq x y z
N MET A 1 8.70 -36.04 -3.81
CA MET A 1 7.93 -35.34 -2.75
C MET A 1 8.51 -35.76 -1.42
N GLN A 2 9.47 -35.00 -0.90
CA GLN A 2 10.09 -35.23 0.41
C GLN A 2 9.46 -34.27 1.41
N SER A 3 9.03 -34.82 2.53
CA SER A 3 8.56 -34.10 3.72
C SER A 3 7.18 -33.43 3.68
N GLY A 4 6.08 -34.10 3.62
CA GLY A 4 4.73 -33.68 4.12
C GLY A 4 4.31 -32.20 4.22
N LYS A 5 5.15 -31.27 3.77
CA LYS A 5 4.87 -29.82 3.75
C LYS A 5 4.14 -29.48 2.47
N LYS A 6 2.99 -28.81 2.61
CA LYS A 6 2.27 -28.21 1.49
C LYS A 6 3.11 -27.06 0.93
N PRO A 7 3.10 -26.82 -0.40
CA PRO A 7 3.81 -25.68 -1.00
C PRO A 7 3.07 -24.35 -0.72
N HIS A 8 3.84 -23.25 -0.69
CA HIS A 8 3.27 -21.92 -0.83
C HIS A 8 2.93 -21.65 -2.29
N TRP A 9 1.83 -20.96 -2.54
CA TRP A 9 1.50 -20.46 -3.88
C TRP A 9 2.06 -19.06 -4.06
N ARG A 10 2.85 -18.88 -5.13
CA ARG A 10 3.44 -17.59 -5.49
C ARG A 10 2.87 -17.11 -6.81
N PHE A 11 2.65 -15.82 -6.93
CA PHE A 11 2.37 -15.21 -8.21
C PHE A 11 3.68 -15.07 -8.98
N LYS A 12 3.74 -15.66 -10.17
CA LYS A 12 4.91 -15.55 -11.03
C LYS A 12 4.85 -14.23 -11.79
N LEU A 13 5.73 -13.32 -11.43
CA LEU A 13 5.85 -12.03 -12.10
C LEU A 13 6.36 -12.18 -13.54
N GLU A 14 5.75 -11.44 -14.44
CA GLU A 14 6.32 -11.26 -15.78
C GLU A 14 7.53 -10.33 -15.68
N ASN A 15 8.58 -10.67 -16.43
CA ASN A 15 9.79 -9.83 -16.48
C ASN A 15 9.57 -8.66 -17.44
N LYS A 16 9.01 -7.58 -16.92
CA LYS A 16 8.72 -6.35 -17.66
C LYS A 16 8.91 -5.12 -16.78
N THR A 17 9.04 -3.96 -17.42
CA THR A 17 8.94 -2.66 -16.75
C THR A 17 7.46 -2.36 -16.50
N ILE A 18 7.12 -2.03 -15.27
CA ILE A 18 5.77 -1.66 -14.84
C ILE A 18 5.79 -0.16 -14.58
N GLU A 19 4.96 0.57 -15.29
CA GLU A 19 4.84 2.02 -15.15
C GLU A 19 3.41 2.42 -14.85
N TRP A 20 3.23 3.44 -13.99
CA TRP A 20 1.94 4.08 -13.77
C TRP A 20 2.12 5.56 -13.47
N ASN A 21 1.05 6.32 -13.65
CA ASN A 21 0.99 7.71 -13.22
C ASN A 21 0.33 7.74 -11.83
N ASP A 22 1.16 7.99 -10.83
CA ASP A 22 0.71 8.12 -9.46
C ASP A 22 0.12 9.53 -9.24
N LEU A 23 -1.03 9.62 -8.57
CA LEU A 23 -1.72 10.90 -8.34
C LEU A 23 -0.89 11.90 -7.54
N ILE A 24 0.04 11.41 -6.73
CA ILE A 24 0.86 12.25 -5.82
C ILE A 24 2.32 12.29 -6.27
N LYS A 25 2.89 11.15 -6.63
CA LYS A 25 4.31 11.00 -7.00
C LYS A 25 4.59 11.27 -8.48
N GLY A 26 3.55 11.35 -9.32
CA GLY A 26 3.72 11.45 -10.77
C GLY A 26 4.14 10.11 -11.40
N LYS A 27 4.97 10.15 -12.43
CA LYS A 27 5.39 8.93 -13.14
C LYS A 27 6.28 8.05 -12.24
N VAL A 28 5.83 6.83 -11.99
CA VAL A 28 6.56 5.79 -11.24
C VAL A 28 6.87 4.62 -12.17
N SER A 29 8.06 4.04 -12.04
CA SER A 29 8.52 2.91 -12.85
C SER A 29 9.25 1.89 -12.00
N PHE A 30 8.94 0.60 -12.21
CA PHE A 30 9.57 -0.54 -11.54
C PHE A 30 9.99 -1.61 -12.55
N GLU A 31 11.22 -2.07 -12.41
CA GLU A 31 11.73 -3.25 -13.12
C GLU A 31 11.36 -4.51 -12.34
N SER A 32 10.47 -5.34 -12.85
CA SER A 32 9.99 -6.53 -12.14
C SER A 32 11.08 -7.57 -11.87
N LYS A 33 12.19 -7.57 -12.64
CA LYS A 33 13.37 -8.40 -12.36
C LYS A 33 14.01 -8.15 -11.00
N ASN A 34 13.78 -6.96 -10.41
CA ASN A 34 14.28 -6.57 -9.09
C ASN A 34 13.30 -6.95 -7.96
N LEU A 35 12.15 -7.52 -8.30
CA LEU A 35 11.12 -7.94 -7.38
C LEU A 35 11.13 -9.48 -7.25
N SER A 36 10.80 -9.98 -6.06
CA SER A 36 10.60 -11.42 -5.85
C SER A 36 9.15 -11.78 -6.05
N ASP A 37 8.87 -12.93 -6.62
CA ASP A 37 7.51 -13.47 -6.75
C ASP A 37 6.79 -13.47 -5.41
N PRO A 38 5.70 -12.70 -5.22
CA PRO A 38 5.02 -12.60 -3.94
C PRO A 38 4.29 -13.90 -3.61
N VAL A 39 4.31 -14.28 -2.32
CA VAL A 39 3.47 -15.37 -1.83
C VAL A 39 2.03 -14.85 -1.76
N LEU A 40 1.11 -15.57 -2.41
CA LEU A 40 -0.32 -15.26 -2.37
C LEU A 40 -1.04 -16.10 -1.32
N ILE A 41 -0.67 -17.40 -1.21
CA ILE A 41 -1.30 -18.35 -0.31
C ILE A 41 -0.21 -19.14 0.41
N ARG A 42 -0.32 -19.25 1.72
CA ARG A 42 0.59 -20.06 2.54
C ARG A 42 0.25 -21.53 2.47
N GLU A 43 1.17 -22.37 3.01
CA GLU A 43 1.01 -23.83 3.12
C GLU A 43 -0.22 -24.25 3.94
N ASP A 44 -0.68 -23.40 4.87
CA ASP A 44 -1.86 -23.57 5.70
C ASP A 44 -3.15 -23.02 5.07
N GLU A 45 -3.08 -22.65 3.78
CA GLU A 45 -4.16 -22.07 3.00
C GLU A 45 -4.54 -20.61 3.40
N THR A 46 -3.76 -19.98 4.26
CA THR A 46 -3.94 -18.58 4.62
C THR A 46 -3.63 -17.69 3.41
N LEU A 47 -4.59 -16.85 3.00
CA LEU A 47 -4.41 -15.84 2.00
C LEU A 47 -3.54 -14.70 2.53
N LEU A 48 -2.58 -14.24 1.73
CA LEU A 48 -1.75 -13.09 2.06
C LEU A 48 -2.22 -11.85 1.32
N TYR A 49 -1.91 -10.70 1.90
CA TYR A 49 -2.35 -9.36 1.55
C TYR A 49 -2.59 -9.08 0.06
N HIS A 50 -1.67 -9.47 -0.82
CA HIS A 50 -1.73 -9.07 -2.23
C HIS A 50 -2.95 -9.61 -2.96
N LEU A 51 -3.32 -10.87 -2.74
CA LEU A 51 -4.43 -11.49 -3.46
C LEU A 51 -5.80 -10.99 -2.99
N PRO A 52 -6.15 -11.07 -1.69
CA PRO A 52 -7.44 -10.58 -1.22
C PRO A 52 -7.63 -9.08 -1.49
N SER A 53 -6.57 -8.25 -1.29
CA SER A 53 -6.67 -6.83 -1.60
C SER A 53 -7.10 -6.56 -3.03
N VAL A 54 -6.49 -7.24 -4.01
CA VAL A 54 -6.84 -7.03 -5.42
C VAL A 54 -8.23 -7.57 -5.73
N ILE A 55 -8.63 -8.70 -5.15
CA ILE A 55 -9.97 -9.27 -5.36
C ILE A 55 -11.04 -8.34 -4.78
N ASP A 56 -10.86 -7.87 -3.56
CA ASP A 56 -11.79 -6.95 -2.91
C ASP A 56 -11.93 -5.64 -3.71
N ASP A 57 -10.82 -5.07 -4.18
CA ASP A 57 -10.81 -3.88 -5.03
C ASP A 57 -11.59 -4.09 -6.35
N ILE A 58 -11.50 -5.29 -6.93
CA ILE A 58 -12.23 -5.64 -8.15
C ILE A 58 -13.74 -5.80 -7.85
N GLU A 59 -14.08 -6.54 -6.80
CA GLU A 59 -15.48 -6.83 -6.44
C GLU A 59 -16.23 -5.57 -6.03
N GLU A 60 -15.57 -4.66 -5.30
CA GLU A 60 -16.15 -3.39 -4.86
C GLU A 60 -16.08 -2.29 -5.94
N GLY A 61 -15.43 -2.55 -7.08
CA GLY A 61 -15.30 -1.59 -8.19
C GLY A 61 -14.49 -0.35 -7.80
N VAL A 62 -13.43 -0.53 -7.02
CA VAL A 62 -12.55 0.55 -6.56
C VAL A 62 -11.85 1.21 -7.74
N SER A 63 -12.06 2.50 -7.92
CA SER A 63 -11.47 3.29 -9.02
C SER A 63 -10.14 3.96 -8.64
N GLU A 64 -9.92 4.25 -7.35
CA GLU A 64 -8.76 4.98 -6.87
C GLU A 64 -8.27 4.40 -5.54
N ILE A 65 -6.97 4.09 -5.44
CA ILE A 65 -6.32 3.55 -4.24
C ILE A 65 -5.31 4.57 -3.74
N ILE A 66 -5.65 5.25 -2.64
CA ILE A 66 -4.76 6.22 -1.99
C ILE A 66 -4.26 5.64 -0.68
N ARG A 67 -2.92 5.52 -0.55
CA ARG A 67 -2.28 4.83 0.58
C ARG A 67 -0.88 5.35 0.89
N GLY A 68 -0.23 4.82 1.90
CA GLY A 68 1.13 5.21 2.28
C GLY A 68 2.19 4.78 1.24
N GLU A 69 3.26 5.54 1.13
CA GLU A 69 4.34 5.29 0.17
C GLU A 69 5.14 4.00 0.41
N ASP A 70 5.00 3.35 1.57
CA ASP A 70 5.53 2.02 1.84
C ASP A 70 4.91 0.94 0.93
N HIS A 71 3.76 1.22 0.35
CA HIS A 71 3.06 0.35 -0.59
C HIS A 71 3.42 0.57 -2.06
N ILE A 72 4.34 1.47 -2.40
CA ILE A 72 4.73 1.74 -3.81
C ILE A 72 5.19 0.47 -4.52
N SER A 73 6.08 -0.32 -3.89
CA SER A 73 6.54 -1.59 -4.46
C SER A 73 5.41 -2.61 -4.61
N ASN A 74 4.43 -2.57 -3.69
CA ASN A 74 3.26 -3.46 -3.76
C ASN A 74 2.37 -3.14 -4.97
N THR A 75 2.33 -1.88 -5.40
CA THR A 75 1.57 -1.46 -6.58
C THR A 75 2.04 -2.19 -7.84
N ALA A 76 3.35 -2.39 -7.99
CA ALA A 76 3.88 -3.14 -9.12
C ALA A 76 3.41 -4.61 -9.14
N PHE A 77 3.23 -5.24 -7.97
CA PHE A 77 2.62 -6.58 -7.86
C PHE A 77 1.13 -6.54 -8.19
N HIS A 78 0.41 -5.59 -7.62
CA HIS A 78 -1.04 -5.46 -7.78
C HIS A 78 -1.41 -5.22 -9.25
N ILE A 79 -0.70 -4.34 -9.96
CA ILE A 79 -0.91 -4.10 -11.40
C ILE A 79 -0.84 -5.41 -12.18
N GLN A 80 0.19 -6.23 -11.97
CA GLN A 80 0.29 -7.51 -12.66
C GLN A 80 -0.81 -8.52 -12.25
N ILE A 81 -1.28 -8.48 -11.01
CA ILE A 81 -2.40 -9.34 -10.57
C ILE A 81 -3.70 -8.87 -11.22
N PHE A 82 -3.98 -7.56 -11.28
CA PHE A 82 -5.14 -7.01 -12.01
C PHE A 82 -5.12 -7.42 -13.48
N GLU A 83 -3.97 -7.30 -14.15
CA GLU A 83 -3.77 -7.74 -15.55
C GLU A 83 -4.05 -9.24 -15.71
N ALA A 84 -3.51 -10.08 -14.83
CA ALA A 84 -3.71 -11.54 -14.88
C ALA A 84 -5.17 -11.95 -14.67
N LEU A 85 -5.93 -11.14 -13.93
CA LEU A 85 -7.36 -11.33 -13.72
C LEU A 85 -8.22 -10.67 -14.81
N ASN A 86 -7.60 -10.05 -15.82
CA ASN A 86 -8.26 -9.29 -16.89
C ASN A 86 -9.22 -8.22 -16.35
N SER A 87 -8.84 -7.56 -15.26
CA SER A 87 -9.62 -6.51 -14.62
C SER A 87 -9.06 -5.12 -14.88
N THR A 88 -9.93 -4.11 -14.69
CA THR A 88 -9.51 -2.70 -14.79
C THR A 88 -8.56 -2.38 -13.66
N ILE A 89 -7.43 -1.75 -13.99
CA ILE A 89 -6.44 -1.31 -13.01
C ILE A 89 -6.91 0.03 -12.43
N PRO A 90 -7.06 0.17 -11.11
CA PRO A 90 -7.41 1.45 -10.49
C PRO A 90 -6.27 2.47 -10.59
N THR A 91 -6.58 3.74 -10.38
CA THR A 91 -5.57 4.78 -10.26
C THR A 91 -4.95 4.73 -8.87
N PHE A 92 -3.63 4.92 -8.76
CA PHE A 92 -2.92 4.87 -7.47
C PHE A 92 -2.43 6.25 -7.05
N GLY A 93 -2.44 6.51 -5.75
CA GLY A 93 -1.83 7.66 -5.12
C GLY A 93 -1.09 7.27 -3.84
N HIS A 94 0.20 7.64 -3.74
CA HIS A 94 1.03 7.29 -2.61
C HIS A 94 1.48 8.54 -1.84
N HIS A 95 0.86 8.76 -0.67
CA HIS A 95 1.23 9.89 0.18
C HIS A 95 2.48 9.58 1.03
N PRO A 96 3.31 10.59 1.33
CA PRO A 96 4.47 10.43 2.20
C PRO A 96 4.04 10.11 3.63
N PHE A 97 4.96 9.55 4.40
CA PHE A 97 4.78 9.39 5.84
C PHE A 97 4.85 10.73 6.56
N LEU A 98 4.13 10.81 7.67
CA LEU A 98 4.38 11.85 8.65
C LEU A 98 5.72 11.58 9.33
N THR A 99 6.53 12.63 9.46
CA THR A 99 7.83 12.57 10.13
C THR A 99 7.90 13.57 11.26
N ASP A 100 8.75 13.31 12.23
CA ASP A 100 9.11 14.28 13.25
C ASP A 100 10.06 15.38 12.68
N GLU A 101 10.44 16.33 13.50
CA GLU A 101 11.35 17.43 13.16
C GLU A 101 12.73 16.96 12.65
N ASN A 102 13.12 15.73 12.97
CA ASN A 102 14.38 15.11 12.54
C ASN A 102 14.20 14.26 11.27
N GLY A 103 13.02 14.27 10.65
CA GLY A 103 12.69 13.47 9.48
C GLY A 103 12.46 11.99 9.77
N LYS A 104 12.32 11.59 11.03
CA LYS A 104 12.06 10.21 11.43
C LYS A 104 10.56 9.93 11.41
N GLY A 105 10.16 8.89 10.68
CA GLY A 105 8.76 8.48 10.61
C GLY A 105 8.18 8.10 11.97
N PHE A 106 6.94 8.47 12.20
CA PHE A 106 6.20 8.05 13.40
C PHE A 106 5.97 6.53 13.37
N GLY A 107 6.63 5.80 14.26
CA GLY A 107 6.51 4.36 14.38
C GLY A 107 5.89 3.93 15.71
N LYS A 108 5.26 2.77 15.75
CA LYS A 108 4.61 2.17 16.94
C LYS A 108 5.52 2.11 18.19
N ARG A 109 6.85 2.14 18.01
CA ARG A 109 7.83 2.04 19.10
C ARG A 109 8.11 3.34 19.83
N LEU A 110 7.68 4.48 19.31
CA LEU A 110 7.97 5.80 19.89
C LEU A 110 6.89 6.30 20.86
N GLY A 111 5.89 5.49 21.19
CA GLY A 111 4.85 5.82 22.18
C GLY A 111 4.02 7.07 21.84
N SER A 112 4.12 7.55 20.61
CA SER A 112 3.69 8.86 20.20
C SER A 112 2.56 8.78 19.20
N LEU A 113 1.52 9.56 19.44
CA LEU A 113 0.54 9.97 18.44
C LEU A 113 -0.34 8.87 17.82
N SER A 114 -0.72 7.85 18.60
CA SER A 114 -1.94 7.11 18.22
C SER A 114 -3.14 8.06 18.32
N ILE A 115 -4.15 7.86 17.49
CA ILE A 115 -5.41 8.62 17.59
C ILE A 115 -6.03 8.51 18.99
N GLU A 116 -5.89 7.34 19.64
CA GLU A 116 -6.29 7.11 21.02
C GLU A 116 -5.57 8.07 21.97
N LYS A 117 -4.25 8.18 21.86
CA LYS A 117 -3.44 9.10 22.68
C LYS A 117 -3.82 10.57 22.47
N LEU A 118 -4.05 10.97 21.21
CA LEU A 118 -4.51 12.33 20.89
C LEU A 118 -5.88 12.61 21.52
N ARG A 119 -6.79 11.66 21.46
CA ARG A 119 -8.10 11.74 22.13
C ARG A 119 -7.95 11.89 23.63
N ASP A 120 -7.12 11.07 24.28
CA ASP A 120 -6.89 11.10 25.72
C ASP A 120 -6.25 12.40 26.20
N THR A 121 -5.47 13.05 25.34
CA THR A 121 -4.88 14.37 25.60
C THR A 121 -5.81 15.53 25.29
N GLY A 122 -7.06 15.25 24.84
CA GLY A 122 -8.10 16.25 24.63
C GLY A 122 -8.11 16.91 23.28
N PHE A 123 -7.39 16.38 22.28
CA PHE A 123 -7.48 16.90 20.90
C PHE A 123 -8.81 16.52 20.28
N GLU A 124 -9.51 17.51 19.72
CA GLU A 124 -10.72 17.29 18.96
C GLU A 124 -10.39 16.71 17.57
N SER A 125 -11.28 15.82 17.08
CA SER A 125 -11.10 15.17 15.77
C SER A 125 -10.94 16.18 14.62
N LEU A 126 -11.70 17.26 14.64
CA LEU A 126 -11.64 18.31 13.60
C LEU A 126 -10.29 19.04 13.59
N THR A 127 -9.69 19.27 14.77
CA THR A 127 -8.36 19.87 14.90
C THR A 127 -7.31 18.97 14.25
N ILE A 128 -7.38 17.66 14.49
CA ILE A 128 -6.46 16.68 13.91
C ILE A 128 -6.62 16.65 12.38
N LEU A 129 -7.86 16.62 11.88
CA LEU A 129 -8.14 16.61 10.44
C LEU A 129 -7.60 17.87 9.75
N ASN A 130 -7.84 19.07 10.32
CA ASN A 130 -7.35 20.32 9.77
C ASN A 130 -5.82 20.37 9.76
N TYR A 131 -5.17 19.88 10.81
CA TYR A 131 -3.72 19.77 10.85
C TYR A 131 -3.18 18.86 9.76
N LEU A 132 -3.75 17.66 9.60
CA LEU A 132 -3.34 16.71 8.56
C LEU A 132 -3.56 17.29 7.15
N LEU A 133 -4.65 18.00 6.92
CA LEU A 133 -4.88 18.71 5.67
C LEU A 133 -3.81 19.76 5.42
N SER A 134 -3.47 20.59 6.41
CA SER A 134 -2.47 21.65 6.26
C SER A 134 -1.07 21.12 5.98
N VAL A 135 -0.71 19.97 6.55
CA VAL A 135 0.58 19.31 6.29
C VAL A 135 0.60 18.59 4.95
N GLY A 136 -0.55 18.06 4.52
CA GLY A 136 -0.68 17.25 3.29
C GLY A 136 -0.90 18.05 2.01
N THR A 137 -1.12 19.36 2.09
CA THR A 137 -1.40 20.19 0.91
C THR A 137 -0.45 21.38 0.81
N SER A 138 -0.17 21.82 -0.41
CA SER A 138 0.55 23.07 -0.68
C SER A 138 -0.40 24.29 -0.81
N SER A 139 -1.70 24.08 -0.63
CA SER A 139 -2.70 25.14 -0.67
C SER A 139 -2.69 25.96 0.63
N ASN A 140 -2.73 27.28 0.53
CA ASN A 140 -3.00 28.12 1.69
C ASN A 140 -4.45 27.87 2.13
N ILE A 141 -4.61 27.27 3.29
CA ILE A 141 -5.91 27.03 3.94
C ILE A 141 -6.27 28.27 4.76
#